data_d8d6ad03dcf9e1ec07deb15baa987dda
#
_entry.id   d8d6ad03dcf9e1ec07deb15baa987dda
#
_cell.length_a   1.000
_cell.length_b   1.000
_cell.length_c   1.000
_cell.angle_alpha   90.00
_cell.angle_beta   90.00
_cell.angle_gamma   90.00
#
_symmetry.space_group_name_H-M   'P 1'
#
loop_
_entity.id
_entity.type
_entity.pdbx_description
1 polymer ?
#
loop_
_entity_poly.entity_id
_entity_poly.type
_entity_poly.pdbx_seq_one_letter_code
_entity_poly.pdbx_strand_id
1 'polypeptide(L)'
;PEKLEEDLDLPLTKVRDPFGKFNSFGDHNNAKLKEFLDNYNFNYNFESATKNYKDGIFDDALIKILENYDEIMEVILPSLREERKKTYSPFLPISPITGKVLQVAIEEINKTKGTITYKEQSGEKIELSVKSGNVKLQWKPDWAMRWFALDVDYEMFGKDLIPSAELAAKICRIIGGNPPELLNYELFLDENGQKISKSKGNGLSIEDWLRY
;
A
#
# COMPACT_ATOMS: atom_id res chain seq x y z
N PRO A 1 12.37 -18.11 7.37
CA PRO A 1 11.17 -18.19 6.50
C PRO A 1 10.12 -19.11 7.08
N GLU A 2 10.45 -20.36 7.45
CA GLU A 2 9.50 -21.39 7.95
C GLU A 2 8.67 -20.95 9.17
N LYS A 3 9.19 -20.06 10.02
CA LYS A 3 8.48 -19.57 11.22
C LYS A 3 7.34 -18.58 10.93
N LEU A 4 7.19 -18.11 9.70
CA LEU A 4 6.21 -17.10 9.30
C LEU A 4 5.21 -17.60 8.26
N GLU A 5 5.20 -18.89 7.93
CA GLU A 5 4.25 -19.47 6.96
C GLU A 5 2.79 -19.29 7.37
N GLU A 6 2.51 -19.41 8.67
CA GLU A 6 1.17 -19.20 9.22
C GLU A 6 0.71 -17.74 9.11
N ASP A 7 1.67 -16.81 9.05
CA ASP A 7 1.40 -15.36 9.01
C ASP A 7 1.31 -14.82 7.58
N LEU A 8 1.41 -15.70 6.56
CA LEU A 8 1.25 -15.30 5.17
C LEU A 8 -0.13 -14.64 4.94
N ASP A 9 -0.12 -13.59 4.12
CA ASP A 9 -1.28 -12.76 3.78
C ASP A 9 -1.84 -11.91 4.93
N LEU A 10 -1.30 -12.00 6.15
CA LEU A 10 -1.64 -11.06 7.22
C LEU A 10 -1.07 -9.65 6.94
N PRO A 11 -1.74 -8.58 7.39
CA PRO A 11 -1.12 -7.27 7.45
C PRO A 11 0.17 -7.31 8.26
N LEU A 12 1.23 -6.62 7.83
CA LEU A 12 2.54 -6.63 8.53
C LEU A 12 2.46 -6.26 10.03
N THR A 13 1.44 -5.50 10.41
CA THR A 13 1.15 -5.14 11.81
C THR A 13 0.47 -6.26 12.61
N LYS A 14 0.17 -7.40 11.96
CA LYS A 14 -0.31 -8.65 12.59
C LYS A 14 0.66 -9.82 12.41
N VAL A 15 1.67 -9.67 11.55
CA VAL A 15 2.75 -10.65 11.39
C VAL A 15 3.63 -10.61 12.65
N ARG A 16 3.90 -11.76 13.24
CA ARG A 16 4.77 -11.88 14.42
C ARG A 16 6.17 -11.31 14.14
N ASP A 17 6.73 -10.59 15.09
CA ASP A 17 8.12 -10.13 14.97
C ASP A 17 9.07 -11.33 15.07
N PRO A 18 9.82 -11.67 14.00
CA PRO A 18 10.73 -12.82 14.02
C PRO A 18 11.90 -12.65 15.00
N PHE A 19 12.14 -11.45 15.48
CA PHE A 19 13.20 -11.11 16.43
C PHE A 19 12.70 -11.04 17.88
N GLY A 20 11.38 -11.09 18.11
CA GLY A 20 10.75 -11.07 19.42
C GLY A 20 10.92 -9.77 20.21
N LYS A 21 11.24 -8.66 19.53
CA LYS A 21 11.51 -7.35 20.16
C LYS A 21 10.28 -6.44 20.20
N PHE A 22 9.34 -6.64 19.28
CA PHE A 22 8.15 -5.81 19.10
C PHE A 22 6.90 -6.68 18.97
N ASN A 23 5.74 -6.05 19.07
CA ASN A 23 4.45 -6.75 18.97
C ASN A 23 4.21 -7.32 17.55
N SER A 24 4.78 -6.70 16.54
CA SER A 24 4.64 -7.12 15.15
C SER A 24 5.90 -6.82 14.34
N PHE A 25 6.01 -7.48 13.17
CA PHE A 25 7.07 -7.20 12.21
C PHE A 25 6.93 -5.79 11.62
N GLY A 26 5.69 -5.29 11.50
CA GLY A 26 5.43 -3.90 11.12
C GLY A 26 6.01 -2.91 12.13
N ASP A 27 5.77 -3.14 13.44
CA ASP A 27 6.30 -2.29 14.50
C ASP A 27 7.83 -2.34 14.56
N HIS A 28 8.43 -3.51 14.33
CA HIS A 28 9.87 -3.67 14.26
C HIS A 28 10.49 -2.80 13.17
N ASN A 29 9.95 -2.88 11.94
CA ASN A 29 10.46 -2.10 10.82
C ASN A 29 10.23 -0.58 11.02
N ASN A 30 9.09 -0.20 11.57
CA ASN A 30 8.79 1.20 11.89
C ASN A 30 9.74 1.76 12.96
N ALA A 31 10.08 0.98 13.98
CA ALA A 31 11.03 1.38 14.99
C ALA A 31 12.44 1.58 14.42
N LYS A 32 12.90 0.68 13.55
CA LYS A 32 14.19 0.83 12.86
C LYS A 32 14.24 2.06 11.97
N LEU A 33 13.16 2.35 11.23
CA LEU A 33 13.09 3.55 10.41
C LEU A 33 13.16 4.81 11.25
N LYS A 34 12.42 4.87 12.36
CA LYS A 34 12.46 6.01 13.27
C LYS A 34 13.85 6.20 13.87
N GLU A 35 14.47 5.13 14.39
CA GLU A 35 15.83 5.16 14.91
C GLU A 35 16.83 5.73 13.89
N PHE A 36 16.72 5.31 12.62
CA PHE A 36 17.54 5.85 11.55
C PHE A 36 17.32 7.35 11.35
N LEU A 37 16.07 7.80 11.24
CA LEU A 37 15.73 9.20 11.04
C LEU A 37 16.18 10.07 12.23
N ASP A 38 16.00 9.58 13.45
CA ASP A 38 16.39 10.27 14.69
C ASP A 38 17.91 10.42 14.80
N ASN A 39 18.69 9.39 14.42
CA ASN A 39 20.15 9.41 14.42
C ASN A 39 20.73 10.47 13.47
N TYR A 40 19.98 10.85 12.43
CA TYR A 40 20.37 11.91 11.48
C TYR A 40 19.67 13.25 11.75
N ASN A 41 18.96 13.38 12.86
CA ASN A 41 18.23 14.59 13.25
C ASN A 41 17.21 15.07 12.20
N PHE A 42 16.57 14.14 11.47
CA PHE A 42 15.45 14.51 10.61
C PHE A 42 14.28 15.01 11.43
N ASN A 43 13.71 16.13 11.01
CA ASN A 43 12.43 16.60 11.56
C ASN A 43 11.30 16.01 10.69
N TYR A 44 10.48 15.11 11.24
CA TYR A 44 9.43 14.41 10.52
C TYR A 44 8.20 14.14 11.41
N ASN A 45 7.05 13.97 10.76
CA ASN A 45 5.87 13.38 11.36
C ASN A 45 5.73 11.93 10.88
N PHE A 46 5.66 11.00 11.80
CA PHE A 46 5.53 9.59 11.45
C PHE A 46 4.07 9.20 11.27
N GLU A 47 3.66 8.94 10.03
CA GLU A 47 2.31 8.51 9.67
C GLU A 47 2.22 6.97 9.57
N SER A 48 1.54 6.35 10.55
CA SER A 48 1.27 4.92 10.52
C SER A 48 0.08 4.61 9.62
N ALA A 49 0.31 3.95 8.49
CA ALA A 49 -0.75 3.57 7.57
C ALA A 49 -1.86 2.75 8.27
N THR A 50 -1.50 1.77 9.10
CA THR A 50 -2.48 0.95 9.83
C THR A 50 -3.30 1.79 10.80
N LYS A 51 -2.67 2.76 11.49
CA LYS A 51 -3.39 3.66 12.38
C LYS A 51 -4.34 4.54 11.58
N ASN A 52 -3.87 5.16 10.50
CA ASN A 52 -4.66 6.05 9.67
C ASN A 52 -5.88 5.35 9.05
N TYR A 53 -5.74 4.09 8.61
CA TYR A 53 -6.87 3.28 8.17
C TYR A 53 -7.87 3.01 9.29
N LYS A 54 -7.41 2.66 10.51
CA LYS A 54 -8.28 2.33 11.64
C LYS A 54 -8.97 3.56 12.24
N ASP A 55 -8.26 4.66 12.32
CA ASP A 55 -8.75 5.91 12.90
C ASP A 55 -9.65 6.70 11.92
N GLY A 56 -9.84 6.19 10.70
CA GLY A 56 -10.72 6.79 9.69
C GLY A 56 -10.12 7.98 8.94
N ILE A 57 -8.82 8.25 9.07
CA ILE A 57 -8.15 9.34 8.32
C ILE A 57 -8.31 9.13 6.80
N PHE A 58 -8.37 7.89 6.36
CA PHE A 58 -8.53 7.54 4.95
C PHE A 58 -10.00 7.31 4.53
N ASP A 59 -10.97 7.36 5.44
CA ASP A 59 -12.36 6.96 5.18
C ASP A 59 -13.02 7.80 4.07
N ASP A 60 -12.81 9.13 4.05
CA ASP A 60 -13.36 9.99 2.98
C ASP A 60 -12.77 9.62 1.60
N ALA A 61 -11.45 9.44 1.53
CA ALA A 61 -10.78 9.02 0.30
C ALA A 61 -11.23 7.63 -0.17
N LEU A 62 -11.43 6.67 0.75
CA LEU A 62 -11.93 5.34 0.43
C LEU A 62 -13.35 5.39 -0.15
N ILE A 63 -14.22 6.24 0.39
CA ILE A 63 -15.56 6.47 -0.17
C ILE A 63 -15.48 7.09 -1.57
N LYS A 64 -14.61 8.09 -1.78
CA LYS A 64 -14.41 8.68 -3.11
C LYS A 64 -13.89 7.68 -4.14
N ILE A 65 -13.01 6.77 -3.73
CA ILE A 65 -12.54 5.67 -4.59
C ILE A 65 -13.70 4.72 -4.92
N LEU A 66 -14.58 4.43 -3.95
CA LEU A 66 -15.74 3.58 -4.19
C LEU A 66 -16.76 4.25 -5.13
N GLU A 67 -17.02 5.53 -4.94
CA GLU A 67 -17.91 6.32 -5.80
C GLU A 67 -17.44 6.37 -7.26
N ASN A 68 -16.14 6.48 -7.46
CA ASN A 68 -15.48 6.57 -8.77
C ASN A 68 -14.85 5.24 -9.23
N TYR A 69 -15.33 4.11 -8.70
CA TYR A 69 -14.74 2.79 -8.92
C TYR A 69 -14.55 2.46 -10.39
N ASP A 70 -15.59 2.68 -11.20
CA ASP A 70 -15.57 2.32 -12.63
C ASP A 70 -14.55 3.14 -13.41
N GLU A 71 -14.46 4.45 -13.15
CA GLU A 71 -13.49 5.35 -13.78
C GLU A 71 -12.04 4.99 -13.39
N ILE A 72 -11.83 4.63 -12.12
CA ILE A 72 -10.52 4.15 -11.64
C ILE A 72 -10.14 2.82 -12.31
N MET A 73 -11.10 1.91 -12.48
CA MET A 73 -10.88 0.66 -13.19
C MET A 73 -10.49 0.90 -14.65
N GLU A 74 -11.15 1.81 -15.37
CA GLU A 74 -10.80 2.19 -16.74
C GLU A 74 -9.36 2.69 -16.88
N VAL A 75 -8.87 3.42 -15.90
CA VAL A 75 -7.49 3.94 -15.87
C VAL A 75 -6.48 2.82 -15.58
N ILE A 76 -6.80 1.87 -14.72
CA ILE A 76 -5.83 0.87 -14.25
C ILE A 76 -5.78 -0.36 -15.16
N LEU A 77 -6.92 -0.87 -15.60
CA LEU A 77 -7.01 -2.14 -16.33
C LEU A 77 -6.09 -2.22 -17.56
N PRO A 78 -5.92 -1.16 -18.37
CA PRO A 78 -5.00 -1.21 -19.52
C PRO A 78 -3.54 -1.49 -19.14
N SER A 79 -3.14 -1.16 -17.90
CA SER A 79 -1.78 -1.39 -17.41
C SER A 79 -1.54 -2.80 -16.88
N LEU A 80 -2.56 -3.65 -16.82
CA LEU A 80 -2.51 -4.98 -16.22
C LEU A 80 -2.46 -6.08 -17.29
N ARG A 81 -1.84 -7.22 -16.93
CA ARG A 81 -1.90 -8.44 -17.71
C ARG A 81 -3.30 -9.05 -17.66
N GLU A 82 -3.72 -9.78 -18.69
CA GLU A 82 -5.08 -10.34 -18.83
C GLU A 82 -5.51 -11.20 -17.61
N GLU A 83 -4.62 -12.02 -17.10
CA GLU A 83 -4.91 -12.85 -15.91
C GLU A 83 -5.25 -11.99 -14.70
N ARG A 84 -4.52 -10.87 -14.54
CA ARG A 84 -4.70 -9.98 -13.40
C ARG A 84 -5.97 -9.15 -13.49
N LYS A 85 -6.42 -8.81 -14.70
CA LYS A 85 -7.66 -8.05 -14.93
C LYS A 85 -8.89 -8.74 -14.36
N LYS A 86 -8.92 -10.09 -14.39
CA LYS A 86 -10.07 -10.89 -13.96
C LYS A 86 -10.42 -10.77 -12.49
N THR A 87 -9.43 -10.52 -11.65
CA THR A 87 -9.58 -10.47 -10.18
C THR A 87 -9.17 -9.13 -9.59
N TYR A 88 -8.82 -8.15 -10.44
CA TYR A 88 -8.41 -6.86 -9.95
C TYR A 88 -9.60 -6.07 -9.40
N SER A 89 -9.37 -5.48 -8.24
CA SER A 89 -10.16 -4.41 -7.66
C SER A 89 -9.20 -3.42 -6.99
N PRO A 90 -9.51 -2.12 -6.94
CA PRO A 90 -8.77 -1.18 -6.09
C PRO A 90 -8.76 -1.61 -4.62
N PHE A 91 -9.81 -2.27 -4.16
CA PHE A 91 -9.97 -2.73 -2.78
C PHE A 91 -9.44 -4.14 -2.56
N LEU A 92 -8.75 -4.31 -1.45
CA LEU A 92 -8.28 -5.58 -0.89
C LEU A 92 -9.01 -5.78 0.44
N PRO A 93 -10.08 -6.59 0.49
CA PRO A 93 -10.77 -6.87 1.74
C PRO A 93 -9.84 -7.52 2.76
N ILE A 94 -10.01 -7.17 4.03
CA ILE A 94 -9.42 -7.92 5.15
C ILE A 94 -10.50 -8.86 5.66
N SER A 95 -10.29 -10.17 5.50
CA SER A 95 -11.26 -11.17 5.93
C SER A 95 -11.61 -11.01 7.41
N PRO A 96 -12.87 -10.86 7.76
CA PRO A 96 -13.29 -10.83 9.17
C PRO A 96 -13.13 -12.20 9.84
N ILE A 97 -13.00 -13.27 9.05
CA ILE A 97 -12.87 -14.65 9.53
C ILE A 97 -11.40 -14.98 9.84
N THR A 98 -10.50 -14.66 8.91
CA THR A 98 -9.08 -15.06 9.00
C THR A 98 -8.13 -13.91 9.34
N GLY A 99 -8.58 -12.66 9.18
CA GLY A 99 -7.77 -11.47 9.31
C GLY A 99 -6.76 -11.25 8.17
N LYS A 100 -6.79 -12.11 7.14
CA LYS A 100 -5.91 -12.02 5.97
C LYS A 100 -6.38 -10.97 4.98
N VAL A 101 -5.43 -10.37 4.28
CA VAL A 101 -5.70 -9.46 3.14
C VAL A 101 -5.99 -10.31 1.92
N LEU A 102 -7.17 -10.17 1.36
CA LEU A 102 -7.63 -10.98 0.23
C LEU A 102 -7.47 -10.25 -1.09
N GLN A 103 -7.02 -10.99 -2.10
CA GLN A 103 -6.93 -10.56 -3.47
C GLN A 103 -7.99 -11.27 -4.30
N VAL A 104 -9.22 -10.80 -4.19
CA VAL A 104 -10.42 -11.41 -4.77
C VAL A 104 -11.17 -10.41 -5.65
N ALA A 105 -11.97 -10.92 -6.57
CA ALA A 105 -12.90 -10.09 -7.33
C ALA A 105 -13.98 -9.52 -6.40
N ILE A 106 -14.34 -8.26 -6.61
CA ILE A 106 -15.50 -7.64 -5.97
C ILE A 106 -16.73 -7.93 -6.83
N GLU A 107 -17.74 -8.58 -6.24
CA GLU A 107 -18.96 -8.95 -6.96
C GLU A 107 -19.97 -7.80 -7.02
N GLU A 108 -20.08 -7.02 -5.96
CA GLU A 108 -21.02 -5.91 -5.86
C GLU A 108 -20.40 -4.71 -5.14
N ILE A 109 -20.83 -3.53 -5.54
CA ILE A 109 -20.44 -2.24 -4.97
C ILE A 109 -21.69 -1.51 -4.55
N ASN A 110 -21.78 -1.08 -3.31
CA ASN A 110 -22.85 -0.23 -2.82
C ASN A 110 -22.32 1.15 -2.44
N LYS A 111 -22.40 2.09 -3.38
CA LYS A 111 -21.90 3.46 -3.20
C LYS A 111 -22.65 4.19 -2.08
N THR A 112 -23.94 3.92 -1.89
CA THR A 112 -24.76 4.57 -0.85
C THR A 112 -24.40 4.09 0.56
N LYS A 113 -24.18 2.79 0.71
CA LYS A 113 -23.78 2.21 2.01
C LYS A 113 -22.30 2.33 2.31
N GLY A 114 -21.47 2.57 1.29
CA GLY A 114 -20.00 2.51 1.42
C GLY A 114 -19.48 1.10 1.62
N THR A 115 -20.06 0.11 0.92
CA THR A 115 -19.72 -1.32 1.08
C THR A 115 -19.33 -1.97 -0.24
N ILE A 116 -18.54 -3.03 -0.13
CA ILE A 116 -18.19 -3.97 -1.19
C ILE A 116 -18.64 -5.37 -0.79
N THR A 117 -19.04 -6.19 -1.77
CA THR A 117 -19.36 -7.61 -1.56
C THR A 117 -18.38 -8.48 -2.32
N TYR A 118 -17.84 -9.46 -1.65
CA TYR A 118 -16.89 -10.42 -2.21
C TYR A 118 -17.19 -11.83 -1.70
N LYS A 119 -16.53 -12.83 -2.31
CA LYS A 119 -16.60 -14.23 -1.90
C LYS A 119 -15.37 -14.64 -1.12
N GLU A 120 -15.57 -15.17 0.09
CA GLU A 120 -14.52 -15.85 0.86
C GLU A 120 -14.08 -17.15 0.19
N GLN A 121 -12.93 -17.69 0.62
CA GLN A 121 -12.47 -19.01 0.17
C GLN A 121 -13.46 -20.14 0.49
N SER A 122 -14.26 -19.99 1.55
CA SER A 122 -15.35 -20.89 1.90
C SER A 122 -16.53 -20.86 0.91
N GLY A 123 -16.60 -19.87 0.02
CA GLY A 123 -17.72 -19.61 -0.87
C GLY A 123 -18.78 -18.69 -0.26
N GLU A 124 -18.65 -18.30 0.99
CA GLU A 124 -19.55 -17.37 1.67
C GLU A 124 -19.41 -15.96 1.09
N LYS A 125 -20.54 -15.29 0.85
CA LYS A 125 -20.56 -13.88 0.44
C LYS A 125 -20.50 -12.98 1.68
N ILE A 126 -19.55 -12.06 1.66
CA ILE A 126 -19.35 -11.07 2.73
C ILE A 126 -19.59 -9.68 2.16
N GLU A 127 -20.53 -8.93 2.75
CA GLU A 127 -20.66 -7.48 2.57
C GLU A 127 -19.80 -6.77 3.62
N LEU A 128 -18.87 -5.91 3.19
CA LEU A 128 -17.87 -5.29 4.04
C LEU A 128 -17.82 -3.78 3.78
N SER A 129 -17.84 -2.98 4.85
CA SER A 129 -17.59 -1.53 4.74
C SER A 129 -16.15 -1.25 4.30
N VAL A 130 -15.96 -0.29 3.41
CA VAL A 130 -14.61 0.13 2.99
C VAL A 130 -13.88 0.96 4.04
N LYS A 131 -14.56 1.38 5.12
CA LYS A 131 -14.04 2.25 6.18
C LYS A 131 -13.38 1.49 7.32
N SER A 132 -12.76 2.26 8.22
CA SER A 132 -12.31 1.83 9.56
C SER A 132 -11.31 0.66 9.53
N GLY A 133 -10.52 0.56 8.47
CA GLY A 133 -9.48 -0.46 8.35
C GLY A 133 -9.97 -1.85 7.99
N ASN A 134 -11.20 -2.00 7.49
CA ASN A 134 -11.74 -3.27 6.99
C ASN A 134 -11.15 -3.67 5.63
N VAL A 135 -10.60 -2.72 4.89
CA VAL A 135 -9.95 -2.94 3.59
C VAL A 135 -8.56 -2.31 3.59
N LYS A 136 -7.74 -2.75 2.64
CA LYS A 136 -6.59 -2.02 2.13
C LYS A 136 -6.82 -1.70 0.68
N LEU A 137 -6.03 -0.80 0.12
CA LEU A 137 -6.03 -0.57 -1.32
C LEU A 137 -4.85 -1.28 -2.00
N GLN A 138 -5.02 -1.57 -3.28
CA GLN A 138 -3.93 -1.87 -4.19
C GLN A 138 -2.97 -0.68 -4.23
N TRP A 139 -1.71 -0.95 -4.52
CA TRP A 139 -0.63 0.02 -4.37
C TRP A 139 -0.86 1.38 -5.06
N LYS A 140 -1.27 1.41 -6.32
CA LYS A 140 -1.45 2.67 -7.04
C LYS A 140 -2.63 3.51 -6.51
N PRO A 141 -3.82 2.93 -6.26
CA PRO A 141 -4.89 3.63 -5.56
C PRO A 141 -4.53 4.03 -4.12
N ASP A 142 -3.77 3.20 -3.38
CA ASP A 142 -3.30 3.54 -2.02
C ASP A 142 -2.37 4.76 -2.05
N TRP A 143 -1.51 4.87 -3.06
CA TRP A 143 -0.60 6.00 -3.23
C TRP A 143 -1.39 7.29 -3.51
N ALA A 144 -2.34 7.24 -4.44
CA ALA A 144 -3.23 8.36 -4.74
C ALA A 144 -4.09 8.77 -3.52
N MET A 145 -4.61 7.80 -2.78
CA MET A 145 -5.37 8.02 -1.54
C MET A 145 -4.54 8.78 -0.51
N ARG A 146 -3.27 8.41 -0.32
CA ARG A 146 -2.38 9.08 0.63
C ARG A 146 -2.12 10.53 0.23
N TRP A 147 -1.88 10.79 -1.05
CA TRP A 147 -1.71 12.16 -1.54
C TRP A 147 -2.93 13.00 -1.24
N PHE A 148 -4.13 12.46 -1.50
CA PHE A 148 -5.39 13.14 -1.22
C PHE A 148 -5.64 13.35 0.28
N ALA A 149 -5.53 12.29 1.08
CA ALA A 149 -5.95 12.31 2.48
C ALA A 149 -4.95 13.01 3.42
N LEU A 150 -3.68 13.07 3.04
CA LEU A 150 -2.61 13.69 3.82
C LEU A 150 -2.16 15.04 3.24
N ASP A 151 -2.84 15.51 2.19
CA ASP A 151 -2.55 16.79 1.52
C ASP A 151 -1.06 16.95 1.17
N VAL A 152 -0.54 15.94 0.42
CA VAL A 152 0.89 15.86 0.11
C VAL A 152 1.23 16.86 -0.99
N ASP A 153 2.17 17.76 -0.73
CA ASP A 153 2.64 18.78 -1.68
C ASP A 153 3.75 18.30 -2.61
N TYR A 154 4.58 17.35 -2.16
CA TYR A 154 5.77 16.93 -2.87
C TYR A 154 6.12 15.47 -2.60
N GLU A 155 6.45 14.73 -3.65
CA GLU A 155 6.79 13.30 -3.58
C GLU A 155 8.05 13.01 -4.39
N MET A 156 9.01 12.30 -3.79
CA MET A 156 10.21 11.81 -4.47
C MET A 156 10.18 10.28 -4.62
N PHE A 157 10.55 9.79 -5.80
CA PHE A 157 10.57 8.36 -6.07
C PHE A 157 11.62 7.98 -7.14
N GLY A 158 12.00 6.70 -7.16
CA GLY A 158 12.90 6.17 -8.18
C GLY A 158 12.25 6.16 -9.57
N LYS A 159 13.00 6.46 -10.62
CA LYS A 159 12.51 6.55 -12.00
C LYS A 159 11.75 5.31 -12.50
N ASP A 160 11.97 4.14 -11.91
CA ASP A 160 11.25 2.92 -12.24
C ASP A 160 9.77 2.95 -11.82
N LEU A 161 9.38 3.90 -11.00
CA LEU A 161 8.00 4.10 -10.55
C LEU A 161 7.22 5.14 -11.37
N ILE A 162 7.86 5.82 -12.35
CA ILE A 162 7.21 6.85 -13.18
C ILE A 162 5.84 6.40 -13.71
N PRO A 163 5.68 5.23 -14.38
CA PRO A 163 4.38 4.83 -14.90
C PRO A 163 3.33 4.63 -13.82
N SER A 164 3.76 4.26 -12.61
CA SER A 164 2.87 4.08 -11.48
C SER A 164 2.46 5.40 -10.82
N ALA A 165 3.40 6.35 -10.74
CA ALA A 165 3.11 7.70 -10.25
C ALA A 165 2.15 8.45 -11.19
N GLU A 166 2.30 8.30 -12.51
CA GLU A 166 1.36 8.84 -13.49
C GLU A 166 -0.06 8.30 -13.32
N LEU A 167 -0.20 6.98 -13.07
CA LEU A 167 -1.49 6.36 -12.80
C LEU A 167 -2.07 6.84 -11.46
N ALA A 168 -1.25 6.90 -10.40
CA ALA A 168 -1.67 7.43 -9.10
C ALA A 168 -2.12 8.89 -9.21
N ALA A 169 -1.43 9.71 -10.01
CA ALA A 169 -1.82 11.10 -10.25
C ALA A 169 -3.18 11.22 -10.97
N LYS A 170 -3.48 10.35 -11.94
CA LYS A 170 -4.80 10.28 -12.57
C LYS A 170 -5.87 9.93 -11.54
N ILE A 171 -5.63 8.89 -10.74
CA ILE A 171 -6.58 8.46 -9.70
C ILE A 171 -6.79 9.57 -8.66
N CYS A 172 -5.73 10.27 -8.23
CA CYS A 172 -5.83 11.37 -7.31
C CYS A 172 -6.78 12.47 -7.83
N ARG A 173 -6.69 12.81 -9.12
CA ARG A 173 -7.62 13.78 -9.76
C ARG A 173 -9.05 13.24 -9.83
N ILE A 174 -9.24 11.97 -10.17
CA ILE A 174 -10.57 11.33 -10.22
C ILE A 174 -11.28 11.44 -8.87
N ILE A 175 -10.57 11.25 -7.76
CA ILE A 175 -11.15 11.37 -6.42
C ILE A 175 -11.21 12.83 -5.92
N GLY A 176 -10.91 13.82 -6.77
CA GLY A 176 -11.03 15.25 -6.47
C GLY A 176 -9.82 15.84 -5.76
N GLY A 177 -8.66 15.17 -5.76
CA GLY A 177 -7.42 15.68 -5.18
C GLY A 177 -6.51 16.36 -6.19
N ASN A 178 -5.50 17.04 -5.67
CA ASN A 178 -4.38 17.58 -6.44
C ASN A 178 -3.18 16.66 -6.24
N PRO A 179 -2.64 16.04 -7.29
CA PRO A 179 -1.39 15.29 -7.17
C PRO A 179 -0.26 16.23 -6.73
N PRO A 180 0.70 15.74 -5.91
CA PRO A 180 1.87 16.51 -5.51
C PRO A 180 2.78 16.85 -6.69
N GLU A 181 3.69 17.78 -6.49
CA GLU A 181 4.85 17.94 -7.37
C GLU A 181 5.71 16.67 -7.29
N LEU A 182 6.06 16.13 -8.45
CA LEU A 182 6.74 14.83 -8.56
C LEU A 182 8.19 15.00 -8.99
N LEU A 183 9.14 14.52 -8.19
CA LEU A 183 10.54 14.40 -8.54
C LEU A 183 10.97 12.94 -8.63
N ASN A 184 11.44 12.51 -9.78
CA ASN A 184 12.07 11.20 -9.90
C ASN A 184 13.60 11.33 -9.85
N TYR A 185 14.24 10.39 -9.16
CA TYR A 185 15.69 10.25 -9.12
C TYR A 185 16.14 8.96 -9.81
N GLU A 186 17.41 8.95 -10.22
CA GLU A 186 18.03 7.82 -10.89
C GLU A 186 18.11 6.59 -9.98
N LEU A 187 18.15 5.40 -10.59
CA LEU A 187 18.31 4.16 -9.87
C LEU A 187 19.72 4.06 -9.26
N PHE A 188 19.80 3.54 -8.05
CA PHE A 188 21.07 3.14 -7.47
C PHE A 188 21.60 1.91 -8.21
N LEU A 189 22.86 1.99 -8.65
CA LEU A 189 23.53 0.95 -9.42
C LEU A 189 24.66 0.34 -8.59
N ASP A 190 24.94 -0.92 -8.84
CA ASP A 190 26.13 -1.58 -8.31
C ASP A 190 27.39 -1.21 -9.12
N GLU A 191 28.54 -1.73 -8.73
CA GLU A 191 29.85 -1.51 -9.39
C GLU A 191 29.87 -1.91 -10.88
N ASN A 192 28.95 -2.77 -11.30
CA ASN A 192 28.79 -3.21 -12.68
C ASN A 192 27.74 -2.40 -13.46
N GLY A 193 27.23 -1.31 -12.88
CA GLY A 193 26.18 -0.48 -13.47
C GLY A 193 24.81 -1.15 -13.52
N GLN A 194 24.57 -2.20 -12.72
CA GLN A 194 23.29 -2.89 -12.64
C GLN A 194 22.45 -2.37 -11.49
N LYS A 195 21.13 -2.32 -11.69
CA LYS A 195 20.19 -1.93 -10.63
C LYS A 195 20.39 -2.78 -9.38
N ILE A 196 20.59 -2.13 -8.24
CA ILE A 196 20.61 -2.76 -6.93
C ILE A 196 19.26 -3.44 -6.65
N SER A 197 19.29 -4.70 -6.22
CA SER A 197 18.08 -5.49 -5.92
C SER A 197 18.33 -6.43 -4.76
N LYS A 198 17.39 -6.42 -3.80
CA LYS A 198 17.44 -7.37 -2.66
C LYS A 198 17.44 -8.83 -3.10
N SER A 199 16.71 -9.17 -4.17
CA SER A 199 16.63 -10.53 -4.70
C SER A 199 17.93 -10.98 -5.38
N LYS A 200 18.75 -10.06 -5.88
CA LYS A 200 20.06 -10.34 -6.47
C LYS A 200 21.19 -10.33 -5.44
N GLY A 201 20.94 -9.79 -4.24
CA GLY A 201 21.96 -9.67 -3.19
C GLY A 201 23.10 -8.70 -3.52
N ASN A 202 22.91 -7.82 -4.51
CA ASN A 202 23.92 -6.85 -4.96
C ASN A 202 23.71 -5.44 -4.38
N GLY A 203 22.90 -5.32 -3.31
CA GLY A 203 22.64 -4.05 -2.65
C GLY A 203 23.53 -3.85 -1.42
N LEU A 204 23.87 -2.61 -1.12
CA LEU A 204 24.40 -2.22 0.18
C LEU A 204 23.25 -2.11 1.17
N SER A 205 23.39 -2.67 2.35
CA SER A 205 22.48 -2.38 3.45
C SER A 205 22.73 -0.96 3.97
N ILE A 206 21.76 -0.39 4.68
CA ILE A 206 21.95 0.92 5.34
C ILE A 206 23.12 0.83 6.34
N GLU A 207 23.22 -0.29 7.06
CA GLU A 207 24.31 -0.55 8.00
C GLU A 207 25.69 -0.58 7.30
N ASP A 208 25.77 -1.15 6.10
CA ASP A 208 27.01 -1.16 5.33
C ASP A 208 27.35 0.26 4.82
N TRP A 209 26.35 0.96 4.32
CA TRP A 209 26.54 2.36 3.85
C TRP A 209 27.00 3.30 4.97
N LEU A 210 26.53 3.08 6.19
CA LEU A 210 26.91 3.90 7.36
C LEU A 210 28.33 3.64 7.88
N ARG A 211 29.02 2.60 7.39
CA ARG A 211 30.40 2.29 7.79
C ARG A 211 31.45 3.05 6.98
N TYR A 212 31.03 3.70 5.91
CA TYR A 212 31.89 4.50 5.05
C TYR A 212 31.65 6.01 5.26
#